data_e23c062b0afbb7f9699173ccc2549e1f
#
_entry.id   e23c062b0afbb7f9699173ccc2549e1f
#
_cell.length_a   1.000
_cell.length_b   1.000
_cell.length_c   1.000
_cell.angle_alpha   90.00
_cell.angle_beta   90.00
_cell.angle_gamma   90.00
#
_symmetry.space_group_name_H-M   'P 1'
#
loop_
_entity.id
_entity.type
_entity.pdbx_description
1 polymer ?
#
loop_
_entity_poly.entity_id
_entity_poly.type
_entity_poly.pdbx_seq_one_letter_code
_entity_poly.pdbx_strand_id
1 'polypeptide(L)'
;MNKEEILKYVGFDLDKAKQIYAWLHADCEQAPTPSLPNEVVSIVEQDGKKLVRVDVGNKYHFGIDLHDAPNEMNWDDAKKYAEDKGMRLFTLEEGLLMFCFKDEINAKLKEAGGDELREDDYYWSSTEYSRTNARLVHFINGTATINLKSYGYVVRPVAAFTCVS
;
A
#
# COMPACT_ATOMS: atom_id res chain seq x y z
N MET A 1 -2.44 4.77 16.56
CA MET A 1 -1.47 3.69 16.28
C MET A 1 -0.27 4.32 15.56
N ASN A 2 0.94 4.08 16.04
CA ASN A 2 2.15 4.61 15.41
C ASN A 2 2.69 3.64 14.34
N LYS A 3 3.70 4.06 13.55
CA LYS A 3 4.31 3.26 12.48
C LYS A 3 4.81 1.90 12.98
N GLU A 4 5.44 1.85 14.16
CA GLU A 4 5.99 0.63 14.74
C GLU A 4 4.89 -0.37 15.13
N GLU A 5 3.81 0.11 15.73
CA GLU A 5 2.65 -0.72 16.09
C GLU A 5 1.98 -1.31 14.85
N ILE A 6 1.86 -0.51 13.76
CA ILE A 6 1.30 -0.96 12.49
C ILE A 6 2.17 -2.06 11.87
N LEU A 7 3.49 -1.85 11.80
CA LEU A 7 4.42 -2.83 11.23
C LEU A 7 4.37 -4.15 12.01
N LYS A 8 4.29 -4.08 13.33
CA LYS A 8 4.13 -5.26 14.19
C LYS A 8 2.79 -5.96 13.95
N TYR A 9 1.71 -5.20 13.79
CA TYR A 9 0.38 -5.74 13.51
C TYR A 9 0.33 -6.53 12.20
N VAL A 10 0.98 -6.04 11.16
CA VAL A 10 1.08 -6.74 9.85
C VAL A 10 2.14 -7.85 9.84
N GLY A 11 2.79 -8.12 10.97
CA GLY A 11 3.78 -9.19 11.11
C GLY A 11 5.16 -8.85 10.53
N PHE A 12 5.49 -7.56 10.44
CA PHE A 12 6.80 -7.09 10.02
C PHE A 12 7.73 -6.93 11.24
N ASP A 13 8.89 -7.61 11.20
CA ASP A 13 9.90 -7.51 12.25
C ASP A 13 10.78 -6.27 12.05
N LEU A 14 10.43 -5.20 12.75
CA LEU A 14 11.14 -3.92 12.67
C LEU A 14 12.59 -4.02 13.16
N ASP A 15 12.86 -4.85 14.19
CA ASP A 15 14.21 -4.99 14.73
C ASP A 15 15.12 -5.72 13.74
N LYS A 16 14.58 -6.69 13.03
CA LYS A 16 15.26 -7.36 11.93
C LYS A 16 15.53 -6.42 10.76
N ALA A 17 14.56 -5.55 10.43
CA ALA A 17 14.74 -4.52 9.41
C ALA A 17 15.81 -3.49 9.80
N LYS A 18 15.83 -3.05 11.07
CA LYS A 18 16.88 -2.17 11.61
C LYS A 18 18.27 -2.82 11.59
N GLN A 19 18.36 -4.11 11.89
CA GLN A 19 19.63 -4.86 11.82
C GLN A 19 20.12 -4.97 10.38
N ILE A 20 19.24 -5.27 9.43
CA ILE A 20 19.57 -5.32 8.00
C ILE A 20 20.03 -3.93 7.52
N TYR A 21 19.33 -2.87 7.90
CA TYR A 21 19.69 -1.49 7.56
C TYR A 21 21.07 -1.11 8.14
N ALA A 22 21.32 -1.41 9.42
CA ALA A 22 22.61 -1.16 10.06
C ALA A 22 23.75 -1.96 9.39
N TRP A 23 23.49 -3.19 8.98
CA TRP A 23 24.46 -4.04 8.27
C TRP A 23 24.77 -3.50 6.86
N LEU A 24 23.75 -2.98 6.14
CA LEU A 24 23.92 -2.39 4.80
C LEU A 24 24.72 -1.07 4.83
N HIS A 25 24.71 -0.36 5.96
CA HIS A 25 25.44 0.91 6.15
C HIS A 25 26.72 0.78 6.97
N ALA A 26 27.09 -0.43 7.39
CA ALA A 26 28.40 -0.68 7.95
C ALA A 26 29.43 -0.72 6.79
N ASP A 27 30.46 0.13 6.88
CA ASP A 27 31.59 0.12 5.95
C ASP A 27 32.25 -1.28 5.93
N CYS A 28 31.80 -2.14 5.05
CA CYS A 28 32.33 -3.47 4.86
C CYS A 28 32.91 -3.58 3.46
N GLU A 29 34.22 -3.39 3.36
CA GLU A 29 34.98 -3.92 2.24
C GLU A 29 34.88 -5.46 2.29
N GLN A 30 34.34 -6.06 1.23
CA GLN A 30 34.37 -7.49 0.92
C GLN A 30 33.46 -8.43 1.75
N ALA A 31 32.15 -8.38 1.45
CA ALA A 31 31.31 -9.58 1.51
C ALA A 31 30.56 -9.73 0.18
N PRO A 32 30.25 -10.96 -0.31
CA PRO A 32 29.44 -11.11 -1.51
C PRO A 32 28.10 -10.44 -1.25
N THR A 33 27.79 -9.43 -2.04
CA THR A 33 26.52 -8.69 -1.95
C THR A 33 25.36 -9.67 -2.10
N PRO A 34 24.60 -9.95 -1.03
CA PRO A 34 23.24 -10.43 -1.25
C PRO A 34 22.56 -9.32 -2.06
N SER A 35 21.83 -9.70 -3.10
CA SER A 35 21.00 -8.72 -3.81
C SER A 35 20.27 -7.89 -2.77
N LEU A 36 20.52 -6.58 -2.77
CA LEU A 36 19.79 -5.60 -1.94
C LEU A 36 18.32 -5.98 -1.98
N PRO A 37 17.60 -6.00 -0.84
CA PRO A 37 16.17 -6.03 -0.91
C PRO A 37 15.78 -4.86 -1.81
N ASN A 38 15.05 -5.16 -2.88
CA ASN A 38 14.52 -4.14 -3.77
C ASN A 38 13.95 -3.01 -2.92
N GLU A 39 14.12 -1.77 -3.35
CA GLU A 39 13.50 -0.61 -2.67
C GLU A 39 12.09 -1.03 -2.26
N VAL A 40 11.73 -0.77 -0.99
CA VAL A 40 10.39 -1.10 -0.48
C VAL A 40 9.31 -0.48 -1.35
N VAL A 41 9.59 0.69 -1.92
CA VAL A 41 8.68 1.43 -2.81
C VAL A 41 9.43 1.75 -4.11
N SER A 42 8.94 1.26 -5.24
CA SER A 42 9.54 1.44 -6.56
C SER A 42 8.47 1.74 -7.63
N ILE A 43 8.89 2.32 -8.76
CA ILE A 43 8.03 2.47 -9.93
C ILE A 43 8.23 1.27 -10.84
N VAL A 44 7.13 0.64 -11.25
CA VAL A 44 7.15 -0.51 -12.17
C VAL A 44 6.14 -0.33 -13.29
N GLU A 45 6.33 -1.07 -14.37
CA GLU A 45 5.34 -1.19 -15.43
C GLU A 45 4.87 -2.64 -15.52
N GLN A 46 3.55 -2.84 -15.43
CA GLN A 46 2.93 -4.16 -15.53
C GLN A 46 1.70 -4.05 -16.44
N ASP A 47 1.62 -4.95 -17.45
CA ASP A 47 0.50 -5.01 -18.41
C ASP A 47 0.23 -3.66 -19.09
N GLY A 48 1.30 -2.89 -19.39
CA GLY A 48 1.22 -1.56 -19.99
C GLY A 48 0.74 -0.45 -19.05
N LYS A 49 0.64 -0.74 -17.74
CA LYS A 49 0.29 0.24 -16.71
C LYS A 49 1.49 0.55 -15.83
N LYS A 50 1.74 1.84 -15.61
CA LYS A 50 2.71 2.30 -14.63
C LYS A 50 2.08 2.28 -13.24
N LEU A 51 2.76 1.70 -12.26
CA LEU A 51 2.30 1.52 -10.89
C LEU A 51 3.41 1.88 -9.91
N VAL A 52 3.02 2.27 -8.69
CA VAL A 52 3.95 2.36 -7.56
C VAL A 52 3.88 1.05 -6.79
N ARG A 53 4.93 0.26 -6.90
CA ARG A 53 5.03 -1.06 -6.26
C ARG A 53 5.52 -0.92 -4.83
N VAL A 54 4.89 -1.68 -3.93
CA VAL A 54 5.29 -1.81 -2.52
C VAL A 54 5.63 -3.27 -2.24
N ASP A 55 6.86 -3.49 -1.75
CA ASP A 55 7.38 -4.80 -1.39
C ASP A 55 7.78 -4.80 0.08
N VAL A 56 7.03 -5.50 0.94
CA VAL A 56 7.31 -5.59 2.37
C VAL A 56 7.44 -7.06 2.80
N GLY A 57 8.66 -7.43 3.12
CA GLY A 57 9.00 -8.80 3.49
C GLY A 57 8.69 -9.80 2.38
N ASN A 58 8.28 -11.01 2.75
CA ASN A 58 7.90 -12.07 1.81
C ASN A 58 6.37 -12.18 1.63
N LYS A 59 5.61 -11.24 2.16
CA LYS A 59 4.15 -11.38 2.28
C LYS A 59 3.36 -10.35 1.49
N TYR A 60 3.84 -9.11 1.44
CA TYR A 60 3.09 -8.02 0.83
C TYR A 60 3.81 -7.52 -0.43
N HIS A 61 3.19 -7.79 -1.58
CA HIS A 61 3.65 -7.39 -2.90
C HIS A 61 2.46 -6.87 -3.69
N PHE A 62 2.34 -5.56 -3.82
CA PHE A 62 1.22 -4.96 -4.56
C PHE A 62 1.64 -3.67 -5.25
N GLY A 63 0.94 -3.33 -6.32
CA GLY A 63 1.15 -2.09 -7.09
C GLY A 63 -0.01 -1.13 -6.90
N ILE A 64 0.27 0.11 -6.56
CA ILE A 64 -0.70 1.17 -6.35
C ILE A 64 -0.96 1.87 -7.68
N ASP A 65 -2.23 2.06 -8.05
CA ASP A 65 -2.62 2.89 -9.20
C ASP A 65 -2.13 4.33 -9.00
N LEU A 66 -1.75 4.98 -10.08
CA LEU A 66 -1.25 6.37 -10.04
C LEU A 66 -2.33 7.38 -9.63
N HIS A 67 -3.62 7.06 -9.84
CA HIS A 67 -4.72 7.98 -9.61
C HIS A 67 -5.82 7.37 -8.76
N ASP A 68 -6.46 8.21 -7.96
CA ASP A 68 -7.75 7.87 -7.34
C ASP A 68 -8.84 7.70 -8.38
N ALA A 69 -9.92 7.01 -8.02
CA ALA A 69 -11.15 7.08 -8.80
C ALA A 69 -11.64 8.53 -8.90
N PRO A 70 -12.29 8.91 -10.02
CA PRO A 70 -12.68 10.31 -10.25
C PRO A 70 -13.72 10.82 -9.25
N ASN A 71 -14.47 9.92 -8.62
CA ASN A 71 -15.49 10.24 -7.63
C ASN A 71 -15.42 9.27 -6.45
N GLU A 72 -15.87 9.72 -5.30
CA GLU A 72 -16.20 8.83 -4.19
C GLU A 72 -17.38 7.93 -4.58
N MET A 73 -17.36 6.72 -4.09
CA MET A 73 -18.38 5.73 -4.40
C MET A 73 -18.62 4.79 -3.23
N ASN A 74 -19.77 4.13 -3.22
CA ASN A 74 -20.06 3.09 -2.25
C ASN A 74 -19.14 1.88 -2.43
N TRP A 75 -19.08 1.00 -1.44
CA TRP A 75 -18.12 -0.08 -1.40
C TRP A 75 -18.26 -1.11 -2.55
N ASP A 76 -19.49 -1.43 -2.94
CA ASP A 76 -19.72 -2.39 -4.03
C ASP A 76 -19.31 -1.79 -5.39
N ASP A 77 -19.64 -0.53 -5.63
CA ASP A 77 -19.19 0.20 -6.83
C ASP A 77 -17.68 0.40 -6.83
N ALA A 78 -17.06 0.62 -5.66
CA ALA A 78 -15.62 0.75 -5.52
C ALA A 78 -14.89 -0.55 -5.92
N LYS A 79 -15.39 -1.70 -5.48
CA LYS A 79 -14.86 -3.01 -5.89
C LYS A 79 -14.98 -3.20 -7.39
N LYS A 80 -16.17 -2.96 -7.94
CA LYS A 80 -16.42 -3.08 -9.38
C LYS A 80 -15.52 -2.14 -10.19
N TYR A 81 -15.37 -0.89 -9.77
CA TYR A 81 -14.47 0.06 -10.43
C TYR A 81 -13.03 -0.47 -10.50
N ALA A 82 -12.52 -1.02 -9.40
CA ALA A 82 -11.18 -1.60 -9.39
C ALA A 82 -11.09 -2.86 -10.28
N GLU A 83 -12.08 -3.74 -10.23
CA GLU A 83 -12.16 -4.96 -11.06
C GLU A 83 -12.23 -4.63 -12.56
N ASP A 84 -13.00 -3.63 -12.97
CA ASP A 84 -13.10 -3.15 -14.35
C ASP A 84 -11.74 -2.63 -14.89
N LYS A 85 -10.84 -2.21 -14.00
CA LYS A 85 -9.45 -1.84 -14.30
C LYS A 85 -8.48 -3.04 -14.30
N GLY A 86 -8.95 -4.25 -13.99
CA GLY A 86 -8.11 -5.43 -13.77
C GLY A 86 -7.31 -5.35 -12.46
N MET A 87 -7.83 -4.62 -11.48
CA MET A 87 -7.23 -4.36 -10.18
C MET A 87 -8.21 -4.74 -9.06
N ARG A 88 -7.88 -4.40 -7.82
CA ARG A 88 -8.73 -4.61 -6.65
C ARG A 88 -8.59 -3.48 -5.65
N LEU A 89 -9.45 -3.44 -4.63
CA LEU A 89 -9.20 -2.61 -3.46
C LEU A 89 -8.04 -3.21 -2.64
N PHE A 90 -7.26 -2.37 -1.99
CA PHE A 90 -6.24 -2.81 -1.04
C PHE A 90 -6.89 -3.44 0.21
N THR A 91 -6.23 -4.40 0.85
CA THR A 91 -6.65 -4.93 2.15
C THR A 91 -6.37 -3.92 3.26
N LEU A 92 -6.95 -4.12 4.45
CA LEU A 92 -6.65 -3.26 5.60
C LEU A 92 -5.16 -3.21 5.90
N GLU A 93 -4.48 -4.35 5.87
CA GLU A 93 -3.04 -4.47 6.13
C GLU A 93 -2.22 -3.72 5.07
N GLU A 94 -2.58 -3.85 3.79
CA GLU A 94 -1.94 -3.09 2.71
C GLU A 94 -2.14 -1.59 2.89
N GLY A 95 -3.35 -1.14 3.27
CA GLY A 95 -3.62 0.27 3.55
C GLY A 95 -2.81 0.81 4.73
N LEU A 96 -2.61 0.03 5.78
CA LEU A 96 -1.75 0.39 6.90
C LEU A 96 -0.26 0.45 6.49
N LEU A 97 0.19 -0.45 5.62
CA LEU A 97 1.53 -0.38 5.03
C LEU A 97 1.68 0.85 4.12
N MET A 98 0.68 1.17 3.30
CA MET A 98 0.67 2.40 2.50
C MET A 98 0.81 3.63 3.39
N PHE A 99 0.16 3.66 4.55
CA PHE A 99 0.36 4.73 5.53
C PHE A 99 1.79 4.77 6.09
N CYS A 100 2.37 3.61 6.43
CA CYS A 100 3.73 3.53 6.95
C CYS A 100 4.78 4.07 5.97
N PHE A 101 4.59 3.84 4.69
CA PHE A 101 5.49 4.28 3.60
C PHE A 101 4.89 5.42 2.77
N LYS A 102 3.98 6.20 3.35
CA LYS A 102 3.23 7.24 2.64
C LYS A 102 4.14 8.26 1.95
N ASP A 103 5.17 8.72 2.63
CA ASP A 103 6.06 9.75 2.09
C ASP A 103 6.84 9.23 0.87
N GLU A 104 7.35 7.99 0.95
CA GLU A 104 8.03 7.32 -0.14
C GLU A 104 7.08 7.01 -1.31
N ILE A 105 5.85 6.57 -1.00
CA ILE A 105 4.80 6.31 -1.99
C ILE A 105 4.42 7.60 -2.72
N ASN A 106 4.16 8.69 -1.99
CA ASN A 106 3.81 9.98 -2.57
C ASN A 106 4.93 10.54 -3.46
N ALA A 107 6.19 10.40 -3.03
CA ALA A 107 7.34 10.78 -3.86
C ALA A 107 7.37 10.00 -5.18
N LYS A 108 7.14 8.68 -5.16
CA LYS A 108 7.11 7.84 -6.35
C LYS A 108 5.86 8.06 -7.21
N LEU A 109 4.70 8.32 -6.62
CA LEU A 109 3.49 8.70 -7.35
C LEU A 109 3.73 9.98 -8.15
N LYS A 110 4.28 11.01 -7.52
CA LYS A 110 4.64 12.27 -8.17
C LYS A 110 5.68 12.10 -9.28
N GLU A 111 6.73 11.32 -9.03
CA GLU A 111 7.75 10.97 -10.03
C GLU A 111 7.14 10.25 -11.24
N ALA A 112 6.15 9.38 -11.01
CA ALA A 112 5.45 8.64 -12.06
C ALA A 112 4.41 9.47 -12.82
N GLY A 113 4.09 10.69 -12.37
CA GLY A 113 3.07 11.57 -12.94
C GLY A 113 1.66 11.30 -12.41
N GLY A 114 1.55 10.69 -11.25
CA GLY A 114 0.29 10.40 -10.56
C GLY A 114 -0.04 11.42 -9.47
N ASP A 115 -1.14 11.16 -8.77
CA ASP A 115 -1.63 11.97 -7.66
C ASP A 115 -1.19 11.39 -6.31
N GLU A 116 -0.76 12.24 -5.39
CA GLU A 116 -0.46 11.85 -4.03
C GLU A 116 -1.71 11.29 -3.33
N LEU A 117 -1.51 10.45 -2.32
CA LEU A 117 -2.60 9.96 -1.46
C LEU A 117 -3.19 11.14 -0.68
N ARG A 118 -4.50 11.28 -0.70
CA ARG A 118 -5.20 12.33 0.05
C ARG A 118 -5.09 12.07 1.54
N GLU A 119 -4.71 13.08 2.30
CA GLU A 119 -4.59 12.97 3.74
C GLU A 119 -5.91 13.21 4.47
N ASP A 120 -6.77 14.07 3.92
CA ASP A 120 -8.01 14.51 4.57
C ASP A 120 -9.19 13.56 4.37
N ASP A 121 -9.02 12.51 3.55
CA ASP A 121 -10.08 11.61 3.16
C ASP A 121 -9.88 10.18 3.65
N TYR A 122 -10.98 9.44 3.76
CA TYR A 122 -11.00 8.01 4.04
C TYR A 122 -11.04 7.21 2.74
N TYR A 123 -10.26 6.16 2.69
CA TYR A 123 -10.18 5.23 1.56
C TYR A 123 -10.81 3.89 1.89
N TRP A 124 -11.62 3.36 0.97
CA TRP A 124 -12.14 2.01 1.07
C TRP A 124 -11.02 0.97 1.02
N SER A 125 -11.06 0.02 1.94
CA SER A 125 -10.34 -1.24 1.82
C SER A 125 -11.28 -2.37 1.38
N SER A 126 -10.72 -3.48 0.90
CA SER A 126 -11.48 -4.70 0.58
C SER A 126 -11.91 -5.48 1.82
N THR A 127 -11.42 -5.12 3.00
CA THR A 127 -11.65 -5.85 4.24
C THR A 127 -13.04 -5.57 4.78
N GLU A 128 -13.91 -6.57 4.75
CA GLU A 128 -15.22 -6.49 5.35
C GLU A 128 -15.13 -6.54 6.87
N TYR A 129 -16.01 -5.79 7.54
CA TYR A 129 -16.21 -5.91 8.98
C TYR A 129 -17.49 -6.71 9.29
N SER A 130 -18.55 -6.50 8.50
CA SER A 130 -19.82 -7.21 8.60
C SER A 130 -20.53 -7.23 7.24
N ARG A 131 -21.69 -7.84 7.18
CA ARG A 131 -22.51 -7.83 5.96
C ARG A 131 -22.78 -6.41 5.42
N THR A 132 -22.92 -5.42 6.30
CA THR A 132 -23.29 -4.05 5.96
C THR A 132 -22.17 -3.04 6.07
N ASN A 133 -21.03 -3.42 6.67
CA ASN A 133 -19.91 -2.52 6.96
C ASN A 133 -18.58 -3.05 6.42
N ALA A 134 -17.74 -2.13 5.97
CA ALA A 134 -16.37 -2.43 5.55
C ALA A 134 -15.38 -1.48 6.24
N ARG A 135 -14.10 -1.82 6.14
CA ARG A 135 -13.01 -1.06 6.75
C ARG A 135 -12.49 0.03 5.83
N LEU A 136 -12.07 1.11 6.45
CA LEU A 136 -11.50 2.31 5.83
C LEU A 136 -10.14 2.61 6.46
N VAL A 137 -9.27 3.26 5.70
CA VAL A 137 -7.99 3.80 6.19
C VAL A 137 -7.94 5.29 5.92
N HIS A 138 -7.47 6.06 6.92
CA HIS A 138 -7.25 7.50 6.84
C HIS A 138 -5.74 7.79 6.84
N PHE A 139 -5.25 8.43 5.78
CA PHE A 139 -3.82 8.58 5.57
C PHE A 139 -3.16 9.74 6.35
N ILE A 140 -3.92 10.57 7.08
CA ILE A 140 -3.30 11.59 7.95
C ILE A 140 -2.63 10.97 9.17
N ASN A 141 -3.22 9.91 9.73
CA ASN A 141 -2.80 9.34 11.01
C ASN A 141 -2.81 7.80 11.08
N GLY A 142 -3.10 7.12 9.97
CA GLY A 142 -3.19 5.66 9.90
C GLY A 142 -4.39 5.07 10.65
N THR A 143 -5.41 5.88 10.93
CA THR A 143 -6.61 5.37 11.60
C THR A 143 -7.36 4.41 10.68
N ALA A 144 -7.60 3.20 11.20
CA ALA A 144 -8.51 2.24 10.61
C ALA A 144 -9.89 2.36 11.29
N THR A 145 -10.91 2.59 10.50
CA THR A 145 -12.29 2.70 10.99
C THR A 145 -13.23 1.79 10.19
N ILE A 146 -14.49 1.77 10.55
CA ILE A 146 -15.55 1.04 9.87
C ILE A 146 -16.69 1.97 9.52
N ASN A 147 -17.32 1.76 8.37
CA ASN A 147 -18.53 2.47 8.01
C ASN A 147 -19.46 1.62 7.16
N LEU A 148 -20.68 2.12 6.96
CA LEU A 148 -21.68 1.48 6.11
C LEU A 148 -21.21 1.44 4.66
N LYS A 149 -21.31 0.28 4.02
CA LYS A 149 -20.96 0.07 2.61
C LYS A 149 -21.72 0.95 1.63
N SER A 150 -22.89 1.48 2.05
CA SER A 150 -23.71 2.40 1.24
C SER A 150 -23.17 3.84 1.18
N TYR A 151 -22.19 4.20 2.01
CA TYR A 151 -21.59 5.54 1.99
C TYR A 151 -20.52 5.64 0.91
N GLY A 152 -20.27 6.86 0.43
CA GLY A 152 -19.22 7.16 -0.55
C GLY A 152 -17.90 7.49 0.14
N TYR A 153 -16.80 6.89 -0.36
CA TYR A 153 -15.43 7.21 0.05
C TYR A 153 -14.46 7.09 -1.12
N VAL A 154 -13.25 7.58 -0.93
CA VAL A 154 -12.20 7.57 -1.95
C VAL A 154 -11.75 6.14 -2.26
N VAL A 155 -11.38 5.91 -3.51
CA VAL A 155 -10.93 4.61 -4.01
C VAL A 155 -9.58 4.76 -4.71
N ARG A 156 -8.57 4.06 -4.22
CA ARG A 156 -7.28 3.86 -4.87
C ARG A 156 -7.11 2.38 -5.19
N PRO A 157 -7.23 1.98 -6.45
CA PRO A 157 -7.03 0.57 -6.82
C PRO A 157 -5.59 0.11 -6.61
N VAL A 158 -5.42 -1.20 -6.35
CA VAL A 158 -4.12 -1.85 -6.32
C VAL A 158 -4.11 -3.09 -7.19
N ALA A 159 -2.96 -3.40 -7.80
CA ALA A 159 -2.71 -4.63 -8.52
C ALA A 159 -2.01 -5.65 -7.61
N ALA A 160 -2.33 -6.92 -7.77
CA ALA A 160 -1.58 -8.00 -7.15
C ALA A 160 -0.30 -8.26 -7.96
N PHE A 161 0.82 -8.50 -7.27
CA PHE A 161 2.01 -9.06 -7.89
C PHE A 161 2.16 -10.52 -7.47
N THR A 162 2.34 -11.40 -8.43
CA THR A 162 2.81 -12.76 -8.16
C THR A 162 4.33 -12.72 -8.05
N CYS A 163 4.88 -13.18 -6.93
CA CYS A 163 6.30 -13.47 -6.88
C CYS A 163 6.57 -14.55 -7.94
N VAL A 164 7.27 -14.19 -9.01
CA VAL A 164 7.84 -15.21 -9.91
C VAL A 164 8.99 -15.81 -9.12
N SER A 165 8.78 -17.03 -8.66
CA SER A 165 9.80 -17.87 -8.00
C SER A 165 10.91 -18.25 -8.99
#